data_d13ff48ccace686005e5e40aba224112
#
_entry.id   d13ff48ccace686005e5e40aba224112
#
_cell.length_a   1.000
_cell.length_b   1.000
_cell.length_c   1.000
_cell.angle_alpha   90.00
_cell.angle_beta   90.00
_cell.angle_gamma   90.00
#
_symmetry.space_group_name_H-M   'P 1'
#
loop_
_entity.id
_entity.type
_entity.pdbx_description
1 polymer ?
#
loop_
_entity_poly.entity_id
_entity_poly.type
_entity_poly.pdbx_seq_one_letter_code
_entity_poly.pdbx_strand_id
1 'polypeptide(L)'
;MNKNRGLTPLAVVLMLSGSLALTGCDDKGAQQGAQQMPEVGVVTLKSEPLQITTELPGRTNAYRIAEVRPQVSGIILKRNFTEGGDIEAGVSLYQIDPATYQAAYESAKGDLAKAQAAANIAQLTVKRYQKLLGTQYISQQDYDTAQADAQQANAAVVAAKAAVETARINLAYTKVTSPISGRIGKSAVTEGALVQNGQSTALATVQQLD
;
A
#
# COMPACT_ATOMS: atom_id res chain seq x y z
N MET A 1 69.83 -48.27 -6.29
CA MET A 1 70.84 -48.65 -7.38
C MET A 1 71.90 -47.61 -7.36
N ASN A 2 72.98 -48.07 -6.92
CA ASN A 2 74.35 -47.82 -7.42
C ASN A 2 74.82 -46.37 -7.40
N LYS A 3 75.87 -46.09 -6.85
CA LYS A 3 77.15 -46.62 -6.52
C LYS A 3 78.18 -45.52 -6.69
N ASN A 4 78.94 -45.38 -5.71
CA ASN A 4 80.40 -45.41 -5.59
C ASN A 4 81.15 -44.11 -5.76
N ARG A 5 81.88 -43.86 -4.76
CA ARG A 5 83.40 -44.04 -4.58
C ARG A 5 84.19 -42.94 -5.21
N GLY A 6 85.12 -42.43 -4.65
CA GLY A 6 86.13 -42.83 -3.69
C GLY A 6 87.14 -41.65 -3.49
N LEU A 7 87.66 -41.75 -2.43
CA LEU A 7 89.07 -41.94 -2.08
C LEU A 7 90.01 -40.77 -2.36
N THR A 8 90.30 -40.14 -1.27
CA THR A 8 91.66 -40.14 -0.68
C THR A 8 92.90 -39.87 -1.56
N PRO A 9 93.97 -39.56 -1.12
CA PRO A 9 94.45 -39.13 0.19
C PRO A 9 95.70 -38.17 0.15
N LEU A 10 96.13 -37.93 1.27
CA LEU A 10 97.54 -37.90 1.70
C LEU A 10 98.33 -36.63 1.39
N ALA A 11 98.79 -36.22 2.30
CA ALA A 11 100.05 -36.29 3.05
C ALA A 11 100.75 -34.91 3.02
N VAL A 12 101.04 -34.50 4.05
CA VAL A 12 102.24 -34.70 4.88
C VAL A 12 103.20 -33.53 4.78
N VAL A 13 103.44 -33.05 5.92
CA VAL A 13 104.77 -32.83 6.48
C VAL A 13 105.37 -31.42 6.26
N LEU A 14 105.57 -30.91 7.28
CA LEU A 14 106.73 -30.60 8.07
C LEU A 14 107.14 -29.14 8.05
N MET A 15 107.28 -28.80 9.20
CA MET A 15 108.45 -28.25 9.85
C MET A 15 108.54 -26.73 9.69
N LEU A 16 108.69 -26.19 10.63
CA LEU A 16 109.53 -26.01 11.79
C LEU A 16 110.05 -24.58 11.86
N SER A 17 110.04 -24.20 13.03
CA SER A 17 110.98 -23.25 13.63
C SER A 17 110.80 -21.76 13.35
N GLY A 18 110.72 -21.15 14.35
CA GLY A 18 111.62 -20.21 14.88
C GLY A 18 111.04 -18.97 15.49
N SER A 19 110.92 -19.05 16.71
CA SER A 19 111.56 -18.13 17.72
C SER A 19 111.24 -16.63 17.66
N LEU A 20 110.79 -16.26 18.76
CA LEU A 20 111.23 -15.17 19.62
C LEU A 20 111.05 -13.74 19.12
N ALA A 21 110.37 -13.07 19.83
CA ALA A 21 110.72 -11.97 20.77
C ALA A 21 109.61 -10.98 20.90
N LEU A 22 109.09 -10.93 22.00
CA LEU A 22 109.24 -9.84 22.98
C LEU A 22 108.64 -8.49 22.66
N THR A 23 107.78 -8.18 23.59
CA THR A 23 107.51 -6.87 24.19
C THR A 23 106.64 -5.88 23.44
N GLY A 24 105.74 -5.48 24.19
CA GLY A 24 104.94 -4.29 23.94
C GLY A 24 103.71 -4.22 24.77
N CYS A 25 103.82 -3.92 26.04
CA CYS A 25 102.75 -3.35 26.80
C CYS A 25 102.37 -2.02 26.13
N ASP A 26 101.19 -1.86 25.73
CA ASP A 26 100.58 -0.53 25.65
C ASP A 26 99.15 -0.61 26.09
N ASP A 27 99.04 -0.03 27.21
CA ASP A 27 97.80 0.23 27.90
C ASP A 27 97.04 1.30 27.13
N LYS A 28 95.96 0.96 26.54
CA LYS A 28 94.96 1.97 26.16
C LYS A 28 93.55 1.40 25.98
N GLY A 29 92.81 1.76 26.93
CA GLY A 29 91.47 2.17 26.65
C GLY A 29 90.45 1.03 26.48
N ALA A 30 89.83 0.69 27.58
CA ALA A 30 88.51 0.08 27.54
C ALA A 30 87.64 0.93 26.62
N GLN A 31 87.55 0.54 25.36
CA GLN A 31 86.36 0.93 24.56
C GLN A 31 85.16 0.21 25.17
N GLN A 32 84.48 0.92 26.06
CA GLN A 32 83.14 0.63 26.38
C GLN A 32 82.40 0.52 25.06
N GLY A 33 82.11 -0.69 24.66
CA GLY A 33 81.14 -0.94 23.57
C GLY A 33 79.95 -0.13 23.90
N ALA A 34 79.73 0.88 23.12
CA ALA A 34 78.44 1.57 23.16
C ALA A 34 77.34 0.48 23.00
N GLN A 35 76.69 0.22 24.12
CA GLN A 35 75.43 -0.58 24.02
C GLN A 35 74.56 0.13 23.04
N GLN A 36 74.47 -0.42 21.85
CA GLN A 36 73.44 0.00 20.91
C GLN A 36 72.05 -0.20 21.59
N MET A 37 71.53 0.91 22.05
CA MET A 37 70.14 0.89 22.53
C MET A 37 69.24 0.37 21.41
N PRO A 38 68.47 -0.65 21.67
CA PRO A 38 67.60 -1.16 20.66
C PRO A 38 66.68 -0.03 20.20
N GLU A 39 66.65 0.23 18.91
CA GLU A 39 65.68 1.15 18.29
C GLU A 39 64.35 0.52 18.35
N VAL A 40 63.42 1.07 19.14
CA VAL A 40 62.05 0.62 19.27
C VAL A 40 61.18 1.58 18.53
N GLY A 41 60.43 1.04 17.59
CA GLY A 41 59.35 1.77 16.91
C GLY A 41 58.24 2.03 17.89
N VAL A 42 57.92 3.28 18.15
CA VAL A 42 56.74 3.67 18.97
C VAL A 42 55.66 4.22 18.09
N VAL A 43 54.45 3.75 18.31
CA VAL A 43 53.23 4.30 17.70
C VAL A 43 52.55 5.17 18.75
N THR A 44 52.47 6.46 18.46
CA THR A 44 51.73 7.39 19.32
C THR A 44 50.25 7.19 19.05
N LEU A 45 49.52 6.65 20.01
CA LEU A 45 48.07 6.51 19.94
C LEU A 45 47.45 7.91 20.08
N LYS A 46 46.68 8.30 19.06
CA LYS A 46 45.84 9.49 19.11
C LYS A 46 44.43 9.04 19.42
N SER A 47 43.79 9.72 20.36
CA SER A 47 42.37 9.54 20.60
C SER A 47 41.58 10.18 19.45
N GLU A 48 40.91 9.37 18.67
CA GLU A 48 40.01 9.82 17.60
C GLU A 48 38.58 9.44 17.96
N PRO A 49 37.56 10.30 17.67
CA PRO A 49 36.19 9.95 17.89
C PRO A 49 35.82 8.79 16.95
N LEU A 50 35.48 7.65 17.53
CA LEU A 50 34.94 6.50 16.80
C LEU A 50 33.43 6.61 16.78
N GLN A 51 32.86 6.81 15.60
CA GLN A 51 31.42 6.78 15.42
C GLN A 51 30.95 5.31 15.31
N ILE A 52 30.36 4.82 16.37
CA ILE A 52 29.77 3.48 16.38
C ILE A 52 28.39 3.57 15.76
N THR A 53 28.20 3.01 14.57
CA THR A 53 26.90 2.85 13.92
C THR A 53 26.43 1.42 14.12
N THR A 54 25.22 1.28 14.63
CA THR A 54 24.55 -0.01 14.75
C THR A 54 23.41 -0.05 13.76
N GLU A 55 23.42 -1.00 12.83
CA GLU A 55 22.32 -1.26 11.94
C GLU A 55 21.28 -2.09 12.67
N LEU A 56 20.07 -1.54 12.81
CA LEU A 56 18.93 -2.22 13.39
C LEU A 56 17.97 -2.60 12.28
N PRO A 57 17.57 -3.86 12.17
CA PRO A 57 16.55 -4.27 11.21
C PRO A 57 15.21 -3.63 11.56
N GLY A 58 14.60 -2.94 10.61
CA GLY A 58 13.29 -2.33 10.74
C GLY A 58 12.38 -2.73 9.59
N ARG A 59 11.06 -2.65 9.81
CA ARG A 59 10.05 -2.79 8.76
C ARG A 59 9.21 -1.54 8.73
N THR A 60 9.00 -1.01 7.54
CA THR A 60 8.06 0.09 7.33
C THR A 60 6.67 -0.48 7.07
N ASN A 61 5.67 0.12 7.68
CA ASN A 61 4.27 -0.16 7.41
C ASN A 61 3.65 1.06 6.75
N ALA A 62 2.69 0.84 5.86
CA ALA A 62 1.95 1.93 5.27
C ALA A 62 1.17 2.71 6.34
N TYR A 63 1.12 4.04 6.21
CA TYR A 63 0.34 4.90 7.09
C TYR A 63 -1.15 4.57 7.05
N ARG A 64 -1.68 4.29 5.85
CA ARG A 64 -3.04 3.82 5.63
C ARG A 64 -3.04 2.70 4.60
N ILE A 65 -3.93 1.73 4.83
CA ILE A 65 -4.18 0.62 3.90
C ILE A 65 -5.67 0.56 3.65
N ALA A 66 -6.08 0.60 2.39
CA ALA A 66 -7.46 0.43 2.00
C ALA A 66 -7.61 -0.77 1.06
N GLU A 67 -8.39 -1.74 1.49
CA GLU A 67 -8.81 -2.84 0.64
C GLU A 67 -10.03 -2.43 -0.18
N VAL A 68 -9.88 -2.39 -1.48
CA VAL A 68 -10.95 -2.05 -2.42
C VAL A 68 -11.80 -3.28 -2.66
N ARG A 69 -13.05 -3.24 -2.21
CA ARG A 69 -14.02 -4.34 -2.34
C ARG A 69 -15.26 -3.87 -3.12
N PRO A 70 -15.88 -4.74 -3.92
CA PRO A 70 -17.08 -4.36 -4.66
C PRO A 70 -18.28 -4.24 -3.70
N GLN A 71 -19.11 -3.24 -3.91
CA GLN A 71 -20.36 -3.02 -3.16
C GLN A 71 -21.58 -3.50 -3.93
N VAL A 72 -21.40 -3.91 -5.19
CA VAL A 72 -22.42 -4.48 -6.06
C VAL A 72 -21.84 -5.67 -6.82
N SER A 73 -22.69 -6.60 -7.25
CA SER A 73 -22.30 -7.79 -7.99
C SER A 73 -22.37 -7.55 -9.49
N GLY A 74 -21.45 -8.13 -10.26
CA GLY A 74 -21.48 -8.03 -11.71
C GLY A 74 -20.14 -8.39 -12.33
N ILE A 75 -20.06 -8.27 -13.65
CA ILE A 75 -18.84 -8.54 -14.41
C ILE A 75 -17.99 -7.28 -14.48
N ILE A 76 -16.69 -7.41 -14.27
CA ILE A 76 -15.73 -6.31 -14.48
C ILE A 76 -15.56 -6.11 -15.98
N LEU A 77 -15.99 -4.94 -16.47
CA LEU A 77 -15.81 -4.57 -17.86
C LEU A 77 -14.44 -4.00 -18.15
N LYS A 78 -13.90 -3.20 -17.21
CA LYS A 78 -12.66 -2.48 -17.43
C LYS A 78 -11.91 -2.21 -16.11
N ARG A 79 -10.58 -2.29 -16.17
CA ARG A 79 -9.67 -1.80 -15.15
C ARG A 79 -9.03 -0.49 -15.62
N ASN A 80 -9.12 0.57 -14.82
CA ASN A 80 -8.73 1.93 -15.19
C ASN A 80 -7.42 2.39 -14.55
N PHE A 81 -6.57 1.49 -14.07
CA PHE A 81 -5.31 1.82 -13.44
C PHE A 81 -4.18 0.91 -13.89
N THR A 82 -2.94 1.36 -13.70
CA THR A 82 -1.73 0.54 -13.84
C THR A 82 -1.31 0.03 -12.48
N GLU A 83 -1.03 -1.27 -12.38
CA GLU A 83 -0.57 -1.90 -11.13
C GLU A 83 0.76 -1.30 -10.67
N GLY A 84 0.89 -1.03 -9.39
CA GLY A 84 2.05 -0.37 -8.80
C GLY A 84 2.12 1.15 -9.03
N GLY A 85 1.15 1.73 -9.74
CA GLY A 85 1.05 3.17 -9.97
C GLY A 85 0.52 3.94 -8.77
N ASP A 86 0.72 5.23 -8.77
CA ASP A 86 0.15 6.14 -7.79
C ASP A 86 -1.24 6.59 -8.26
N ILE A 87 -2.20 6.60 -7.35
CA ILE A 87 -3.59 6.97 -7.61
C ILE A 87 -4.08 8.00 -6.58
N GLU A 88 -5.04 8.81 -6.98
CA GLU A 88 -5.71 9.76 -6.11
C GLU A 88 -7.02 9.19 -5.56
N ALA A 89 -7.44 9.68 -4.39
CA ALA A 89 -8.74 9.36 -3.84
C ALA A 89 -9.86 9.77 -4.80
N GLY A 90 -10.88 8.92 -4.96
CA GLY A 90 -12.01 9.16 -5.85
C GLY A 90 -11.80 8.73 -7.30
N VAL A 91 -10.57 8.40 -7.72
CA VAL A 91 -10.30 7.88 -9.07
C VAL A 91 -10.97 6.53 -9.27
N SER A 92 -11.63 6.34 -10.43
CA SER A 92 -12.27 5.06 -10.79
C SER A 92 -11.21 4.01 -11.09
N LEU A 93 -11.24 2.91 -10.33
CA LEU A 93 -10.32 1.78 -10.47
C LEU A 93 -10.88 0.69 -11.37
N TYR A 94 -12.15 0.35 -11.16
CA TYR A 94 -12.84 -0.68 -11.94
C TYR A 94 -14.20 -0.19 -12.39
N GLN A 95 -14.63 -0.70 -13.52
CA GLN A 95 -16.01 -0.55 -14.00
C GLN A 95 -16.68 -1.91 -14.00
N ILE A 96 -17.67 -2.08 -13.14
CA ILE A 96 -18.59 -3.21 -13.13
C ILE A 96 -19.70 -2.90 -14.17
N ASP A 97 -20.25 -3.92 -14.80
CA ASP A 97 -21.33 -3.76 -15.79
C ASP A 97 -22.52 -2.98 -15.20
N PRO A 98 -22.82 -1.77 -15.69
CA PRO A 98 -23.88 -0.93 -15.16
C PRO A 98 -25.25 -1.24 -15.75
N ALA A 99 -25.38 -2.11 -16.76
CA ALA A 99 -26.59 -2.23 -17.57
C ALA A 99 -27.82 -2.57 -16.74
N THR A 100 -27.73 -3.55 -15.86
CA THR A 100 -28.83 -3.98 -14.98
C THR A 100 -29.18 -2.90 -13.94
N TYR A 101 -28.21 -2.20 -13.41
CA TYR A 101 -28.39 -1.12 -12.44
C TYR A 101 -28.97 0.13 -13.08
N GLN A 102 -28.56 0.44 -14.31
CA GLN A 102 -29.16 1.52 -15.10
C GLN A 102 -30.64 1.25 -15.40
N ALA A 103 -30.99 0.02 -15.80
CA ALA A 103 -32.35 -0.37 -16.03
C ALA A 103 -33.23 -0.28 -14.75
N ALA A 104 -32.68 -0.72 -13.61
CA ALA A 104 -33.33 -0.60 -12.31
C ALA A 104 -33.54 0.87 -11.90
N TYR A 105 -32.57 1.72 -12.15
CA TYR A 105 -32.69 3.15 -11.90
C TYR A 105 -33.77 3.82 -12.76
N GLU A 106 -33.81 3.52 -14.05
CA GLU A 106 -34.88 4.05 -14.95
C GLU A 106 -36.25 3.52 -14.58
N SER A 107 -36.38 2.25 -14.17
CA SER A 107 -37.63 1.69 -13.64
C SER A 107 -38.11 2.44 -12.40
N ALA A 108 -37.22 2.65 -11.43
CA ALA A 108 -37.57 3.41 -10.21
C ALA A 108 -38.00 4.85 -10.52
N LYS A 109 -37.41 5.51 -11.52
CA LYS A 109 -37.84 6.83 -12.00
C LYS A 109 -39.26 6.78 -12.59
N GLY A 110 -39.57 5.73 -13.34
CA GLY A 110 -40.91 5.51 -13.86
C GLY A 110 -41.95 5.37 -12.75
N ASP A 111 -41.66 4.58 -11.71
CA ASP A 111 -42.51 4.41 -10.55
C ASP A 111 -42.68 5.72 -9.76
N LEU A 112 -41.64 6.53 -9.64
CA LEU A 112 -41.73 7.84 -9.04
C LEU A 112 -42.68 8.76 -9.86
N ALA A 113 -42.55 8.78 -11.17
CA ALA A 113 -43.39 9.59 -12.02
C ALA A 113 -44.86 9.17 -11.88
N LYS A 114 -45.15 7.85 -11.82
CA LYS A 114 -46.49 7.30 -11.56
C LYS A 114 -47.04 7.75 -10.20
N ALA A 115 -46.25 7.65 -9.14
CA ALA A 115 -46.61 8.08 -7.79
C ALA A 115 -46.90 9.59 -7.74
N GLN A 116 -46.07 10.40 -8.40
CA GLN A 116 -46.27 11.85 -8.51
C GLN A 116 -47.60 12.20 -9.24
N ALA A 117 -47.91 11.50 -10.32
CA ALA A 117 -49.14 11.70 -11.06
C ALA A 117 -50.37 11.36 -10.16
N ALA A 118 -50.32 10.23 -9.44
CA ALA A 118 -51.36 9.84 -8.49
C ALA A 118 -51.57 10.87 -7.37
N ALA A 119 -50.45 11.35 -6.77
CA ALA A 119 -50.50 12.39 -5.73
C ALA A 119 -51.09 13.71 -6.26
N ASN A 120 -50.77 14.09 -7.49
CA ASN A 120 -51.35 15.27 -8.11
C ASN A 120 -52.86 15.15 -8.31
N ILE A 121 -53.33 13.97 -8.79
CA ILE A 121 -54.78 13.71 -8.94
C ILE A 121 -55.48 13.78 -7.58
N ALA A 122 -54.95 13.13 -6.55
CA ALA A 122 -55.54 13.15 -5.19
C ALA A 122 -55.58 14.57 -4.63
N GLN A 123 -54.52 15.36 -4.79
CA GLN A 123 -54.49 16.77 -4.36
C GLN A 123 -55.53 17.63 -5.12
N LEU A 124 -55.69 17.42 -6.41
CA LEU A 124 -56.72 18.11 -7.20
C LEU A 124 -58.13 17.75 -6.73
N THR A 125 -58.36 16.50 -6.33
CA THR A 125 -59.65 16.04 -5.75
C THR A 125 -59.90 16.75 -4.41
N VAL A 126 -58.91 16.81 -3.50
CA VAL A 126 -59.06 17.57 -2.25
C VAL A 126 -59.39 19.04 -2.51
N LYS A 127 -58.64 19.68 -3.43
CA LYS A 127 -58.92 21.10 -3.80
C LYS A 127 -60.34 21.29 -4.36
N ARG A 128 -60.85 20.34 -5.13
CA ARG A 128 -62.19 20.39 -5.67
C ARG A 128 -63.23 20.21 -4.56
N TYR A 129 -63.06 19.24 -3.68
CA TYR A 129 -63.96 18.94 -2.58
C TYR A 129 -64.00 20.09 -1.55
N GLN A 130 -62.82 20.68 -1.26
CA GLN A 130 -62.73 21.85 -0.39
C GLN A 130 -63.66 23.02 -0.85
N LYS A 131 -63.77 23.25 -2.17
CA LYS A 131 -64.62 24.29 -2.73
C LYS A 131 -66.12 23.92 -2.63
N LEU A 132 -66.46 22.62 -2.62
CA LEU A 132 -67.82 22.13 -2.59
C LEU A 132 -68.36 21.88 -1.18
N LEU A 133 -67.48 21.77 -0.17
CA LEU A 133 -67.87 21.48 1.21
C LEU A 133 -68.85 22.51 1.79
N GLY A 134 -68.71 23.78 1.44
CA GLY A 134 -69.63 24.85 1.87
C GLY A 134 -70.98 24.90 1.16
N THR A 135 -71.16 24.09 0.10
CA THR A 135 -72.39 24.09 -0.75
C THR A 135 -73.33 22.92 -0.49
N GLN A 136 -72.98 22.03 0.46
CA GLN A 136 -73.73 20.78 0.79
C GLN A 136 -73.78 19.75 -0.33
N TYR A 137 -73.04 19.88 -1.44
CA TYR A 137 -72.99 18.92 -2.53
C TYR A 137 -72.08 17.72 -2.21
N ILE A 138 -71.25 17.77 -1.17
CA ILE A 138 -70.46 16.64 -0.68
C ILE A 138 -70.56 16.54 0.84
N SER A 139 -70.37 15.32 1.37
CA SER A 139 -70.33 15.10 2.82
C SER A 139 -68.96 15.42 3.38
N GLN A 140 -68.90 15.72 4.70
CA GLN A 140 -67.64 15.89 5.42
C GLN A 140 -66.76 14.62 5.31
N GLN A 141 -67.40 13.44 5.34
CA GLN A 141 -66.71 12.16 5.22
C GLN A 141 -66.01 12.01 3.86
N ASP A 142 -66.63 12.45 2.76
CA ASP A 142 -66.01 12.39 1.43
C ASP A 142 -64.77 13.30 1.34
N TYR A 143 -64.84 14.49 1.96
CA TYR A 143 -63.70 15.40 2.02
C TYR A 143 -62.58 14.80 2.85
N ASP A 144 -62.85 14.27 4.05
CA ASP A 144 -61.86 13.64 4.92
C ASP A 144 -61.20 12.43 4.27
N THR A 145 -62.01 11.63 3.53
CA THR A 145 -61.48 10.50 2.74
C THR A 145 -60.52 10.98 1.65
N ALA A 146 -60.93 12.00 0.87
CA ALA A 146 -60.04 12.56 -0.16
C ALA A 146 -58.74 13.15 0.42
N GLN A 147 -58.81 13.74 1.61
CA GLN A 147 -57.62 14.24 2.31
C GLN A 147 -56.69 13.10 2.75
N ALA A 148 -57.25 11.99 3.28
CA ALA A 148 -56.48 10.80 3.64
C ALA A 148 -55.84 10.16 2.40
N ASP A 149 -56.57 10.05 1.27
CA ASP A 149 -56.03 9.56 0.01
C ASP A 149 -54.89 10.41 -0.52
N ALA A 150 -54.98 11.74 -0.40
CA ALA A 150 -53.92 12.64 -0.81
C ALA A 150 -52.66 12.50 0.08
N GLN A 151 -52.88 12.28 1.40
CA GLN A 151 -51.75 12.00 2.31
C GLN A 151 -51.09 10.67 1.98
N GLN A 152 -51.88 9.63 1.73
CA GLN A 152 -51.37 8.31 1.30
C GLN A 152 -50.60 8.42 -0.01
N ALA A 153 -51.10 9.11 -1.01
CA ALA A 153 -50.44 9.31 -2.29
C ALA A 153 -49.13 10.11 -2.14
N ASN A 154 -49.10 11.12 -1.27
CA ASN A 154 -47.86 11.85 -0.94
C ASN A 154 -46.82 10.95 -0.25
N ALA A 155 -47.24 10.07 0.65
CA ALA A 155 -46.33 9.10 1.29
C ALA A 155 -45.76 8.12 0.24
N ALA A 156 -46.58 7.70 -0.75
CA ALA A 156 -46.12 6.87 -1.87
C ALA A 156 -45.02 7.59 -2.71
N VAL A 157 -45.16 8.91 -2.94
CA VAL A 157 -44.09 9.71 -3.59
C VAL A 157 -42.78 9.69 -2.80
N VAL A 158 -42.88 9.82 -1.48
CA VAL A 158 -41.68 9.77 -0.62
C VAL A 158 -41.01 8.41 -0.71
N ALA A 159 -41.77 7.31 -0.66
CA ALA A 159 -41.24 5.96 -0.80
C ALA A 159 -40.60 5.73 -2.19
N ALA A 160 -41.27 6.18 -3.27
CA ALA A 160 -40.70 6.08 -4.61
C ALA A 160 -39.41 6.90 -4.80
N LYS A 161 -39.35 8.09 -4.20
CA LYS A 161 -38.08 8.87 -4.18
C LYS A 161 -36.96 8.11 -3.50
N ALA A 162 -37.23 7.47 -2.38
CA ALA A 162 -36.21 6.66 -1.68
C ALA A 162 -35.74 5.47 -2.54
N ALA A 163 -36.68 4.83 -3.28
CA ALA A 163 -36.34 3.75 -4.22
C ALA A 163 -35.44 4.23 -5.37
N VAL A 164 -35.74 5.39 -5.97
CA VAL A 164 -34.87 6.02 -6.97
C VAL A 164 -33.45 6.26 -6.41
N GLU A 165 -33.35 6.80 -5.18
CA GLU A 165 -32.06 7.07 -4.57
C GLU A 165 -31.28 5.79 -4.31
N THR A 166 -31.91 4.73 -3.83
CA THR A 166 -31.28 3.41 -3.66
C THR A 166 -30.76 2.87 -4.99
N ALA A 167 -31.55 2.95 -6.05
CA ALA A 167 -31.11 2.51 -7.38
C ALA A 167 -29.97 3.37 -7.93
N ARG A 168 -29.98 4.69 -7.68
CA ARG A 168 -28.91 5.61 -8.05
C ARG A 168 -27.60 5.26 -7.35
N ILE A 169 -27.66 4.95 -6.04
CA ILE A 169 -26.49 4.55 -5.24
C ILE A 169 -25.90 3.25 -5.78
N ASN A 170 -26.75 2.24 -6.06
CA ASN A 170 -26.29 0.97 -6.60
C ASN A 170 -25.63 1.15 -7.98
N LEU A 171 -26.19 2.01 -8.83
CA LEU A 171 -25.59 2.37 -10.10
C LEU A 171 -24.23 3.09 -9.91
N ALA A 172 -24.14 3.99 -8.94
CA ALA A 172 -22.86 4.65 -8.62
C ALA A 172 -21.78 3.65 -8.17
N TYR A 173 -22.16 2.63 -7.42
CA TYR A 173 -21.26 1.57 -6.95
C TYR A 173 -20.71 0.66 -8.06
N THR A 174 -21.30 0.70 -9.27
CA THR A 174 -20.69 0.04 -10.44
C THR A 174 -19.34 0.66 -10.83
N LYS A 175 -19.10 1.91 -10.46
CA LYS A 175 -17.78 2.56 -10.54
C LYS A 175 -17.10 2.36 -9.21
N VAL A 176 -16.18 1.41 -9.16
CA VAL A 176 -15.38 1.17 -7.97
C VAL A 176 -14.24 2.19 -7.91
N THR A 177 -14.26 3.06 -6.90
CA THR A 177 -13.28 4.15 -6.75
C THR A 177 -12.32 3.89 -5.59
N SER A 178 -11.17 4.54 -5.62
CA SER A 178 -10.24 4.50 -4.49
C SER A 178 -10.74 5.37 -3.32
N PRO A 179 -10.79 4.84 -2.08
CA PRO A 179 -11.15 5.64 -0.92
C PRO A 179 -10.02 6.54 -0.40
N ILE A 180 -8.77 6.25 -0.77
CA ILE A 180 -7.58 7.00 -0.34
C ILE A 180 -6.65 7.22 -1.52
N SER A 181 -5.80 8.24 -1.43
CA SER A 181 -4.66 8.41 -2.32
C SER A 181 -3.51 7.52 -1.88
N GLY A 182 -2.66 7.07 -2.80
CA GLY A 182 -1.50 6.24 -2.52
C GLY A 182 -1.15 5.32 -3.67
N ARG A 183 -0.25 4.37 -3.41
CA ARG A 183 0.17 3.38 -4.40
C ARG A 183 -0.78 2.19 -4.40
N ILE A 184 -1.28 1.84 -5.59
CA ILE A 184 -2.12 0.66 -5.77
C ILE A 184 -1.27 -0.58 -6.01
N GLY A 185 -1.65 -1.67 -5.35
CA GLY A 185 -1.04 -2.98 -5.53
C GLY A 185 -1.49 -3.69 -6.80
N LYS A 186 -1.21 -4.99 -6.85
CA LYS A 186 -1.67 -5.88 -7.91
C LYS A 186 -3.18 -6.08 -7.83
N SER A 187 -3.83 -6.15 -8.99
CA SER A 187 -5.23 -6.56 -9.10
C SER A 187 -5.39 -8.07 -8.82
N ALA A 188 -6.35 -8.43 -7.97
CA ALA A 188 -6.70 -9.82 -7.72
C ALA A 188 -7.67 -10.38 -8.76
N VAL A 189 -8.22 -9.53 -9.63
CA VAL A 189 -9.22 -9.87 -10.66
C VAL A 189 -8.83 -9.29 -12.00
N THR A 190 -9.32 -9.92 -13.06
CA THR A 190 -9.14 -9.47 -14.44
C THR A 190 -10.45 -9.00 -15.05
N GLU A 191 -10.39 -8.31 -16.16
CA GLU A 191 -11.55 -7.97 -16.97
C GLU A 191 -12.29 -9.26 -17.40
N GLY A 192 -13.62 -9.23 -17.36
CA GLY A 192 -14.46 -10.41 -17.55
C GLY A 192 -14.75 -11.23 -16.28
N ALA A 193 -14.06 -10.96 -15.17
CA ALA A 193 -14.33 -11.66 -13.92
C ALA A 193 -15.66 -11.26 -13.31
N LEU A 194 -16.37 -12.24 -12.76
CA LEU A 194 -17.57 -12.01 -11.95
C LEU A 194 -17.18 -11.68 -10.53
N VAL A 195 -17.66 -10.56 -10.01
CA VAL A 195 -17.47 -10.13 -8.62
C VAL A 195 -18.80 -10.09 -7.88
N GLN A 196 -18.75 -10.27 -6.56
CA GLN A 196 -19.94 -10.31 -5.70
C GLN A 196 -19.84 -9.25 -4.61
N ASN A 197 -20.98 -8.65 -4.29
CA ASN A 197 -21.08 -7.74 -3.15
C ASN A 197 -20.58 -8.42 -1.87
N GLY A 198 -19.69 -7.74 -1.14
CA GLY A 198 -19.20 -8.21 0.14
C GLY A 198 -18.28 -9.44 0.08
N GLN A 199 -17.74 -9.80 -1.10
CA GLN A 199 -16.76 -10.89 -1.20
C GLN A 199 -15.56 -10.67 -0.28
N SER A 200 -14.98 -11.77 0.24
CA SER A 200 -13.83 -11.72 1.16
C SER A 200 -12.55 -11.24 0.47
N THR A 201 -12.39 -11.55 -0.81
CA THR A 201 -11.21 -11.16 -1.59
C THR A 201 -11.33 -9.72 -2.06
N ALA A 202 -10.38 -8.87 -1.68
CA ALA A 202 -10.29 -7.51 -2.20
C ALA A 202 -9.92 -7.52 -3.69
N LEU A 203 -10.43 -6.56 -4.46
CA LEU A 203 -10.08 -6.38 -5.87
C LEU A 203 -8.64 -5.87 -6.03
N ALA A 204 -8.26 -4.94 -5.19
CA ALA A 204 -6.92 -4.39 -5.07
C ALA A 204 -6.73 -3.77 -3.69
N THR A 205 -5.49 -3.52 -3.32
CA THR A 205 -5.14 -2.82 -2.07
C THR A 205 -4.43 -1.52 -2.43
N VAL A 206 -4.82 -0.43 -1.80
CA VAL A 206 -4.17 0.88 -1.92
C VAL A 206 -3.45 1.17 -0.62
N GLN A 207 -2.19 1.58 -0.71
CA GLN A 207 -1.33 1.87 0.42
C GLN A 207 -0.80 3.28 0.32
N GLN A 208 -1.00 4.05 1.38
CA GLN A 208 -0.38 5.35 1.55
C GLN A 208 0.93 5.14 2.33
N LEU A 209 2.06 5.45 1.69
CA LEU A 209 3.40 5.18 2.22
C LEU A 209 4.02 6.40 2.88
N ASP A 210 3.47 7.58 2.66
CA ASP A 210 3.91 8.91 3.12
C ASP A 210 2.84 9.62 3.96
#